data_b22107aa8dfce054627e96533e319efe
#
_entry.id   b22107aa8dfce054627e96533e319efe
#
_cell.length_a   1.000
_cell.length_b   1.000
_cell.length_c   1.000
_cell.angle_alpha   90.00
_cell.angle_beta   90.00
_cell.angle_gamma   90.00
#
_symmetry.space_group_name_H-M   'P 1'
#
loop_
_entity.id
_entity.type
_entity.pdbx_description
1 polymer ?
#
loop_
_entity_poly.entity_id
_entity_poly.type
_entity_poly.pdbx_seq_one_letter_code
_entity_poly.pdbx_strand_id
1 'polypeptide(L)'
;MDLKTYISKSPRGTASGLAKALSISPSYLSQMASGQAPISPERSVAIERATAGAVSRRELRPEDWQRIWPEMAEEAKAPQQEAA
;
A
#
# COMPACT_ATOMS: atom_id res chain seq x y z
N MET A 1 6.44 3.66 3.49
CA MET A 1 7.42 3.13 2.51
C MET A 1 6.68 2.73 1.24
N ASP A 2 7.18 3.11 0.10
CA ASP A 2 6.51 2.69 -1.13
C ASP A 2 6.76 1.20 -1.42
N LEU A 3 5.94 0.64 -2.31
CA LEU A 3 5.97 -0.79 -2.57
C LEU A 3 7.31 -1.23 -3.16
N LYS A 4 7.85 -0.45 -4.08
CA LYS A 4 9.13 -0.78 -4.70
C LYS A 4 10.26 -0.82 -3.68
N THR A 5 10.31 0.16 -2.79
CA THR A 5 11.31 0.24 -1.74
C THR A 5 11.13 -0.91 -0.76
N TYR A 6 9.90 -1.21 -0.39
CA TYR A 6 9.61 -2.31 0.52
C TYR A 6 10.16 -3.62 -0.03
N ILE A 7 9.88 -3.91 -1.30
CA ILE A 7 10.34 -5.14 -1.93
C ILE A 7 11.87 -5.17 -2.02
N SER A 8 12.48 -4.04 -2.39
CA SER A 8 13.92 -3.94 -2.55
C SER A 8 14.69 -4.17 -1.25
N LYS A 9 14.15 -3.69 -0.14
CA LYS A 9 14.81 -3.79 1.17
C LYS A 9 14.46 -5.06 1.93
N SER A 10 13.48 -5.80 1.46
CA SER A 10 13.02 -6.99 2.17
C SER A 10 13.84 -8.22 1.78
N PRO A 11 13.83 -9.27 2.60
CA PRO A 11 14.55 -10.51 2.28
C PRO A 11 14.08 -11.13 0.98
N ARG A 12 14.95 -11.95 0.40
CA ARG A 12 14.63 -12.70 -0.80
C ARG A 12 13.37 -13.55 -0.55
N GLY A 13 12.49 -13.56 -1.53
CA GLY A 13 11.24 -14.31 -1.41
C GLY A 13 10.06 -13.48 -0.91
N THR A 14 10.30 -12.27 -0.40
CA THR A 14 9.22 -11.42 0.08
C THR A 14 8.26 -11.06 -1.05
N ALA A 15 8.78 -10.74 -2.24
CA ALA A 15 7.94 -10.40 -3.37
C ALA A 15 7.05 -11.57 -3.78
N SER A 16 7.61 -12.77 -3.84
CA SER A 16 6.84 -13.97 -4.18
C SER A 16 5.76 -14.26 -3.14
N GLY A 17 6.11 -14.13 -1.86
CA GLY A 17 5.16 -14.32 -0.78
C GLY A 17 4.03 -13.31 -0.81
N LEU A 18 4.37 -12.06 -1.09
CA LEU A 18 3.38 -11.01 -1.18
C LEU A 18 2.44 -11.23 -2.38
N ALA A 19 3.00 -11.59 -3.53
CA ALA A 19 2.20 -11.88 -4.72
C ALA A 19 1.22 -13.03 -4.44
N LYS A 20 1.69 -14.06 -3.75
CA LYS A 20 0.86 -15.20 -3.38
C LYS A 20 -0.27 -14.77 -2.45
N ALA A 21 0.04 -13.94 -1.47
CA ALA A 21 -0.95 -13.43 -0.52
C ALA A 21 -2.02 -12.60 -1.23
N LEU A 22 -1.63 -11.91 -2.30
CA LEU A 22 -2.55 -11.09 -3.09
C LEU A 22 -3.22 -11.86 -4.22
N SER A 23 -2.86 -13.11 -4.41
CA SER A 23 -3.38 -13.97 -5.49
C SER A 23 -3.08 -13.40 -6.88
N ILE A 24 -1.88 -12.89 -7.05
CA ILE A 24 -1.41 -12.34 -8.33
C ILE A 24 -0.03 -12.93 -8.65
N SER A 25 0.39 -12.75 -9.91
CA SER A 25 1.71 -13.20 -10.31
C SER A 25 2.79 -12.25 -9.79
N PRO A 26 4.01 -12.74 -9.56
CA PRO A 26 5.12 -11.86 -9.21
C PRO A 26 5.39 -10.79 -10.26
N SER A 27 5.18 -11.11 -11.54
CA SER A 27 5.33 -10.13 -12.62
C SER A 27 4.35 -8.98 -12.48
N TYR A 28 3.10 -9.28 -12.16
CA TYR A 28 2.10 -8.24 -11.98
C TYR A 28 2.42 -7.38 -10.76
N LEU A 29 2.86 -8.01 -9.69
CA LEU A 29 3.30 -7.27 -8.51
C LEU A 29 4.43 -6.30 -8.86
N SER A 30 5.40 -6.77 -9.64
CA SER A 30 6.50 -5.94 -10.09
C SER A 30 6.03 -4.76 -10.92
N GLN A 31 5.06 -4.97 -11.79
CA GLN A 31 4.49 -3.90 -12.61
C GLN A 31 3.79 -2.86 -11.75
N MET A 32 3.06 -3.29 -10.72
CA MET A 32 2.44 -2.35 -9.79
C MET A 32 3.49 -1.56 -9.01
N ALA A 33 4.55 -2.23 -8.59
CA ALA A 33 5.62 -1.58 -7.83
C ALA A 33 6.36 -0.54 -8.64
N SER A 34 6.51 -0.76 -9.94
CA SER A 34 7.22 0.17 -10.82
C SER A 34 6.31 1.23 -11.45
N GLY A 35 5.02 1.19 -11.16
CA GLY A 35 4.07 2.15 -11.69
C GLY A 35 3.54 1.81 -13.08
N GLN A 36 3.88 0.65 -13.62
CA GLN A 36 3.41 0.25 -14.94
C GLN A 36 1.98 -0.26 -14.94
N ALA A 37 1.50 -0.73 -13.80
CA ALA A 37 0.13 -1.20 -13.65
C ALA A 37 -0.56 -0.43 -12.53
N PRO A 38 -1.84 -0.07 -12.69
CA PRO A 38 -2.56 0.64 -11.63
C PRO A 38 -2.86 -0.29 -10.46
N ILE A 39 -2.99 0.32 -9.29
CA ILE A 39 -3.34 -0.41 -8.07
C ILE A 39 -4.73 0.05 -7.66
N SER A 40 -5.69 -0.89 -7.65
CA SER A 40 -7.06 -0.57 -7.25
C SER A 40 -7.13 -0.25 -5.75
N PRO A 41 -8.18 0.47 -5.31
CA PRO A 41 -8.37 0.70 -3.88
C PRO A 41 -8.41 -0.57 -3.06
N GLU A 42 -9.09 -1.61 -3.56
CA GLU A 42 -9.15 -2.89 -2.86
C GLU A 42 -7.78 -3.52 -2.71
N ARG A 43 -6.99 -3.47 -3.77
CA ARG A 43 -5.66 -4.03 -3.76
C ARG A 43 -4.74 -3.24 -2.85
N SER A 44 -4.94 -1.93 -2.76
CA SER A 44 -4.19 -1.09 -1.84
C SER A 44 -4.40 -1.53 -0.39
N VAL A 45 -5.64 -1.81 -0.01
CA VAL A 45 -5.95 -2.31 1.33
C VAL A 45 -5.30 -3.66 1.56
N ALA A 46 -5.36 -4.54 0.57
CA ALA A 46 -4.77 -5.86 0.69
C ALA A 46 -3.25 -5.79 0.87
N ILE A 47 -2.59 -4.91 0.13
CA ILE A 47 -1.15 -4.71 0.25
C ILE A 47 -0.79 -4.15 1.62
N GLU A 48 -1.55 -3.18 2.09
CA GLU A 48 -1.32 -2.62 3.42
C GLU A 48 -1.41 -3.69 4.50
N ARG A 49 -2.42 -4.53 4.42
CA ARG A 49 -2.57 -5.63 5.38
C ARG A 49 -1.46 -6.66 5.26
N ALA A 50 -1.12 -7.04 4.05
CA ALA A 50 -0.11 -8.06 3.81
C ALA A 50 1.28 -7.60 4.25
N THR A 51 1.53 -6.30 4.25
CA THR A 51 2.80 -5.73 4.67
C THR A 51 2.77 -5.22 6.11
N ALA A 52 1.69 -5.48 6.82
CA ALA A 52 1.50 -5.02 8.20
C ALA A 52 1.67 -3.51 8.35
N GLY A 53 1.22 -2.77 7.35
CA GLY A 53 1.28 -1.32 7.36
C GLY A 53 2.57 -0.70 6.87
N ALA A 54 3.57 -1.52 6.52
CA ALA A 54 4.83 -0.99 6.00
C ALA A 54 4.62 -0.22 4.70
N VAL A 55 3.68 -0.69 3.87
CA VAL A 55 3.26 0.01 2.65
C VAL A 55 1.82 0.44 2.87
N SER A 56 1.58 1.72 3.02
CA SER A 56 0.25 2.23 3.35
C SER A 56 -0.56 2.53 2.09
N ARG A 57 -1.88 2.62 2.27
CA ARG A 57 -2.78 3.02 1.19
C ARG A 57 -2.47 4.41 0.67
N ARG A 58 -2.03 5.29 1.53
CA ARG A 58 -1.64 6.64 1.15
C ARG A 58 -0.49 6.62 0.15
N GLU A 59 0.47 5.75 0.38
CA GLU A 59 1.64 5.64 -0.48
C GLU A 59 1.31 4.97 -1.80
N LEU A 60 0.35 4.06 -1.79
CA LEU A 60 -0.08 3.35 -2.99
C LEU A 60 -0.97 4.21 -3.89
N ARG A 61 -1.72 5.12 -3.30
CA ARG A 61 -2.57 6.03 -4.05
C ARG A 61 -2.39 7.47 -3.53
N PRO A 62 -1.23 8.06 -3.77
CA PRO A 62 -0.91 9.38 -3.18
C PRO A 62 -1.78 10.52 -3.69
N GLU A 63 -2.38 10.36 -4.87
CA GLU A 63 -3.16 11.44 -5.47
C GLU A 63 -4.61 11.46 -5.03
N ASP A 64 -5.18 10.31 -4.69
CA ASP A 64 -6.62 10.22 -4.44
C ASP A 64 -7.01 9.48 -3.18
N TRP A 65 -6.06 9.09 -2.32
CA TRP A 65 -6.41 8.38 -1.10
C TRP A 65 -7.39 9.17 -0.22
N GLN A 66 -7.29 10.47 -0.23
CA GLN A 66 -8.17 11.33 0.56
C GLN A 66 -9.61 11.26 0.09
N ARG A 67 -9.79 11.07 -1.20
CA ARG A 67 -11.12 10.93 -1.79
C ARG A 67 -11.70 9.55 -1.56
N ILE A 68 -10.86 8.53 -1.66
CA ILE A 68 -11.29 7.16 -1.51
C ILE A 68 -11.56 6.83 -0.04
N TRP A 69 -10.68 7.32 0.82
CA TRP A 69 -10.76 7.04 2.26
C TRP A 69 -10.74 8.35 3.04
N PRO A 70 -11.83 9.14 2.98
CA PRO A 70 -11.88 10.42 3.70
C PRO A 70 -11.72 10.25 5.20
N GLU A 71 -12.14 9.11 5.75
CA GLU A 71 -11.95 8.83 7.16
C GLU A 71 -10.48 8.78 7.57
N MET A 72 -9.59 8.39 6.67
CA MET A 72 -8.16 8.42 6.97
C MET A 72 -7.65 9.85 7.08
N ALA A 73 -8.17 10.74 6.26
CA ALA A 73 -7.80 12.14 6.33
C ALA A 73 -8.28 12.76 7.64
N GLU A 74 -9.47 12.39 8.08
CA GLU A 74 -10.01 12.85 9.34
C GLU A 74 -9.24 12.29 10.52
N GLU A 75 -8.86 11.03 10.46
CA GLU A 75 -8.05 10.41 11.50
C GLU A 75 -6.70 11.10 11.65
N ALA A 76 -6.13 11.52 10.54
CA ALA A 76 -4.85 12.22 10.58
C ALA A 76 -4.97 13.57 11.30
N LYS A 77 -6.16 14.17 11.25
CA LYS A 77 -6.43 15.46 11.92
C LYS A 77 -6.99 15.28 13.32
N ALA A 78 -7.81 14.27 13.50
CA ALA A 78 -8.53 14.05 14.76
C ALA A 78 -7.63 13.94 15.97
N PRO A 79 -6.51 13.20 15.93
CA PRO A 79 -5.62 13.12 17.08
C PRO A 79 -5.12 14.47 17.56
N GLN A 80 -4.89 15.38 16.63
CA GLN A 80 -4.43 16.72 16.97
C GLN A 80 -5.53 17.50 17.70
N GLN A 81 -6.74 17.34 17.24
CA GLN A 81 -7.88 18.02 17.84
C GLN A 81 -8.18 17.48 19.24
N GLU A 82 -8.11 16.17 19.36
CA GLU A 82 -8.37 15.54 20.63
C GLU A 82 -7.29 15.86 21.66
N ALA A 83 -6.06 15.98 21.22
CA ALA A 83 -4.98 16.33 22.08
C ALA A 83 -5.15 17.74 22.64
N ALA A 84 -5.82 18.56 21.89
CA ALA A 84 -6.10 19.91 22.34
C ALA A 84 -7.21 19.92 23.37
#